data_fa446e72ca969ee012eaab4fcae97394
#
_entry.id   fa446e72ca969ee012eaab4fcae97394
#
_cell.length_a   1.000
_cell.length_b   1.000
_cell.length_c   1.000
_cell.angle_alpha   90.00
_cell.angle_beta   90.00
_cell.angle_gamma   90.00
#
_symmetry.space_group_name_H-M   'P 1'
#
loop_
_entity.id
_entity.type
_entity.pdbx_description
1 polymer ?
#
loop_
_entity_poly.entity_id
_entity_poly.type
_entity_poly.pdbx_seq_one_letter_code
_entity_poly.pdbx_strand_id
1 'polypeptide(L)'
;MENSRDKLIEAAINLGESIGLNRAVCQIYALLYLSEKPLSPTEIGRILEMSKGNVSINLKTLEQWNAVRKVWRKGYSRALYAANENIEEIILNKLKTGLEKRISYARPLINEAKGKEKSKDDNFLKKLDRIEKLISKIEFFLDNFETIKSIT
;
A
#
# COMPACT_ATOMS: atom_id res chain seq x y z
N MET A 1 -29.36 -3.96 -7.61
CA MET A 1 -28.85 -2.57 -7.74
C MET A 1 -27.54 -2.43 -7.00
N GLU A 2 -26.51 -2.13 -7.71
CA GLU A 2 -25.25 -1.71 -7.08
C GLU A 2 -25.49 -0.42 -6.31
N ASN A 3 -25.26 -0.46 -5.02
CA ASN A 3 -25.39 0.75 -4.22
C ASN A 3 -24.10 1.58 -4.29
N SER A 4 -24.15 2.83 -3.86
CA SER A 4 -23.00 3.74 -3.88
C SER A 4 -21.80 3.20 -3.08
N ARG A 5 -22.06 2.42 -2.06
CA ARG A 5 -21.01 1.78 -1.23
C ARG A 5 -20.19 0.78 -2.04
N ASP A 6 -20.86 -0.07 -2.82
CA ASP A 6 -20.18 -1.08 -3.65
C ASP A 6 -19.29 -0.41 -4.70
N LYS A 7 -19.74 0.68 -5.27
CA LYS A 7 -18.96 1.48 -6.22
C LYS A 7 -17.72 2.10 -5.58
N LEU A 8 -17.83 2.60 -4.36
CA LEU A 8 -16.69 3.14 -3.63
C LEU A 8 -15.67 2.06 -3.28
N ILE A 9 -16.13 0.88 -2.88
CA ILE A 9 -15.26 -0.27 -2.63
C ILE A 9 -14.51 -0.66 -3.91
N GLU A 10 -15.22 -0.74 -5.03
CA GLU A 10 -14.59 -1.08 -6.32
C GLU A 10 -13.56 -0.02 -6.75
N ALA A 11 -13.86 1.26 -6.56
CA ALA A 11 -12.89 2.34 -6.83
C ALA A 11 -11.65 2.22 -5.95
N ALA A 12 -11.82 1.93 -4.66
CA ALA A 12 -10.72 1.73 -3.72
C ALA A 12 -9.85 0.54 -4.12
N ILE A 13 -10.48 -0.55 -4.58
CA ILE A 13 -9.76 -1.73 -5.07
C ILE A 13 -8.90 -1.36 -6.29
N ASN A 14 -9.46 -0.69 -7.27
CA ASN A 14 -8.74 -0.29 -8.47
C ASN A 14 -7.54 0.60 -8.15
N LEU A 15 -7.73 1.59 -7.30
CA LEU A 15 -6.65 2.47 -6.87
C LEU A 15 -5.56 1.70 -6.11
N GLY A 16 -5.96 0.85 -5.17
CA GLY A 16 -5.01 0.05 -4.38
C GLY A 16 -4.21 -0.94 -5.23
N GLU A 17 -4.87 -1.62 -6.15
CA GLU A 17 -4.20 -2.56 -7.05
C GLU A 17 -3.18 -1.85 -7.94
N SER A 18 -3.46 -0.61 -8.35
CA SER A 18 -2.53 0.17 -9.18
C SER A 18 -1.21 0.49 -8.48
N ILE A 19 -1.19 0.48 -7.16
CA ILE A 19 0.03 0.70 -6.35
C ILE A 19 0.57 -0.59 -5.73
N GLY A 20 0.12 -1.74 -6.22
CA GLY A 20 0.65 -3.04 -5.82
C GLY A 20 0.01 -3.66 -4.58
N LEU A 21 -1.11 -3.14 -4.10
CA LEU A 21 -1.86 -3.75 -2.99
C LEU A 21 -2.73 -4.88 -3.52
N ASN A 22 -2.88 -5.96 -2.74
CA ASN A 22 -3.76 -7.05 -3.15
C ASN A 22 -5.23 -6.66 -2.96
N ARG A 23 -6.09 -7.32 -3.73
CA ARG A 23 -7.53 -7.05 -3.73
C ARG A 23 -8.17 -7.22 -2.36
N ALA A 24 -7.84 -8.29 -1.66
CA ALA A 24 -8.45 -8.60 -0.35
C ALA A 24 -8.16 -7.52 0.70
N VAL A 25 -6.92 -7.03 0.76
CA VAL A 25 -6.53 -5.92 1.63
C VAL A 25 -7.37 -4.67 1.33
N CYS A 26 -7.51 -4.33 0.05
CA CYS A 26 -8.29 -3.17 -0.39
C CYS A 26 -9.78 -3.32 -0.03
N GLN A 27 -10.35 -4.50 -0.24
CA GLN A 27 -11.74 -4.78 0.08
C GLN A 27 -12.02 -4.64 1.58
N ILE A 28 -11.18 -5.23 2.42
CA ILE A 28 -11.36 -5.19 3.88
C ILE A 28 -11.21 -3.76 4.40
N TYR A 29 -10.17 -3.05 3.96
CA TYR A 29 -9.97 -1.68 4.40
C TYR A 29 -11.15 -0.78 3.98
N ALA A 30 -11.58 -0.86 2.72
CA ALA A 30 -12.70 -0.06 2.22
C ALA A 30 -14.00 -0.37 2.96
N LEU A 31 -14.28 -1.63 3.24
CA LEU A 31 -15.45 -2.03 4.03
C LEU A 31 -15.41 -1.40 5.42
N LEU A 32 -14.29 -1.51 6.12
CA LEU A 32 -14.14 -0.97 7.47
C LEU A 32 -14.19 0.55 7.47
N TYR A 33 -13.57 1.19 6.48
CA TYR A 33 -13.59 2.64 6.32
C TYR A 33 -15.01 3.18 6.16
N LEU A 34 -15.85 2.47 5.40
CA LEU A 34 -17.23 2.87 5.16
C LEU A 34 -18.22 2.38 6.23
N SER A 35 -17.77 1.56 7.15
CA SER A 35 -18.61 1.05 8.23
C SER A 35 -18.78 2.07 9.35
N GLU A 36 -20.00 2.24 9.82
CA GLU A 36 -20.31 3.14 10.93
C GLU A 36 -19.87 2.57 12.28
N LYS A 37 -19.68 1.26 12.35
CA LYS A 37 -19.28 0.55 13.57
C LYS A 37 -18.16 -0.45 13.27
N PRO A 38 -17.34 -0.81 14.28
CA PRO A 38 -16.36 -1.87 14.12
C PRO A 38 -17.03 -3.21 13.76
N LEU A 39 -16.33 -4.02 12.99
CA LEU A 39 -16.82 -5.32 12.52
C LEU A 39 -15.92 -6.45 13.04
N SER A 40 -16.53 -7.61 13.29
CA SER A 40 -15.81 -8.83 13.60
C SER A 40 -15.22 -9.45 12.33
N PRO A 41 -14.17 -10.28 12.44
CA PRO A 41 -13.65 -11.03 11.28
C PRO A 41 -14.73 -11.89 10.61
N THR A 42 -15.65 -12.46 11.38
CA THR A 42 -16.77 -13.26 10.86
C THR A 42 -17.71 -12.41 10.00
N GLU A 43 -18.05 -11.21 10.48
CA GLU A 43 -18.90 -10.28 9.71
C GLU A 43 -18.21 -9.83 8.42
N ILE A 44 -16.92 -9.52 8.49
CA ILE A 44 -16.12 -9.15 7.32
C ILE A 44 -16.15 -10.27 6.27
N GLY A 45 -15.87 -11.49 6.69
CA GLY A 45 -15.84 -12.65 5.80
C GLY A 45 -17.20 -12.92 5.16
N ARG A 46 -18.29 -12.75 5.92
CA ARG A 46 -19.64 -12.91 5.41
C ARG A 46 -19.99 -11.84 4.36
N ILE A 47 -19.69 -10.58 4.66
CA ILE A 47 -20.03 -9.46 3.77
C ILE A 47 -19.23 -9.52 2.47
N LEU A 48 -17.93 -9.83 2.57
CA LEU A 48 -17.03 -9.86 1.42
C LEU A 48 -16.89 -11.23 0.77
N GLU A 49 -17.60 -12.23 1.29
CA GLU A 49 -17.52 -13.61 0.79
C GLU A 49 -16.09 -14.16 0.80
N MET A 50 -15.37 -13.90 1.88
CA MET A 50 -14.00 -14.35 2.10
C MET A 50 -13.91 -15.45 3.12
N SER A 51 -12.98 -16.38 2.94
CA SER A 51 -12.66 -17.41 3.93
C SER A 51 -12.10 -16.78 5.21
N LYS A 52 -12.27 -17.48 6.33
CA LYS A 52 -11.75 -17.07 7.63
C LYS A 52 -10.23 -16.84 7.60
N GLY A 53 -9.49 -17.71 6.93
CA GLY A 53 -8.04 -17.58 6.80
C GLY A 53 -7.63 -16.36 5.97
N ASN A 54 -8.34 -16.10 4.88
CA ASN A 54 -8.08 -14.93 4.04
C ASN A 54 -8.32 -13.62 4.81
N VAL A 55 -9.42 -13.53 5.54
CA VAL A 55 -9.71 -12.37 6.39
C VAL A 55 -8.62 -12.17 7.45
N SER A 56 -8.24 -13.23 8.15
CA SER A 56 -7.24 -13.18 9.23
C SER A 56 -5.89 -12.68 8.74
N ILE A 57 -5.38 -13.22 7.63
CA ILE A 57 -4.09 -12.84 7.06
C ILE A 57 -4.09 -11.36 6.64
N ASN A 58 -5.15 -10.92 5.98
CA ASN A 58 -5.23 -9.54 5.48
C ASN A 58 -5.47 -8.51 6.59
N LEU A 59 -6.22 -8.87 7.63
CA LEU A 59 -6.35 -8.02 8.82
C LEU A 59 -5.00 -7.83 9.51
N LYS A 60 -4.21 -8.88 9.63
CA LYS A 60 -2.87 -8.80 10.21
C LYS A 60 -1.98 -7.85 9.41
N THR A 61 -2.02 -7.94 8.10
CA THR A 61 -1.29 -7.02 7.21
C THR A 61 -1.72 -5.57 7.43
N LEU A 62 -3.03 -5.32 7.48
CA LEU A 62 -3.57 -3.98 7.71
C LEU A 62 -3.21 -3.44 9.10
N GLU A 63 -3.16 -4.28 10.13
CA GLU A 63 -2.68 -3.89 11.46
C GLU A 63 -1.21 -3.47 11.42
N GLN A 64 -0.37 -4.19 10.68
CA GLN A 64 1.06 -3.86 10.53
C GLN A 64 1.26 -2.50 9.87
N TRP A 65 0.34 -2.08 9.01
CA TRP A 65 0.37 -0.77 8.36
C TRP A 65 -0.31 0.34 9.18
N ASN A 66 -0.84 0.02 10.35
CA ASN A 66 -1.69 0.91 11.14
C ASN A 66 -2.93 1.39 10.37
N ALA A 67 -3.35 0.62 9.38
CA ALA A 67 -4.55 0.92 8.59
C ALA A 67 -5.83 0.52 9.30
N VAL A 68 -5.76 -0.46 10.18
CA VAL A 68 -6.88 -0.89 11.04
C VAL A 68 -6.41 -1.06 12.47
N ARG A 69 -7.34 -0.98 13.41
CA ARG A 69 -7.10 -1.19 14.84
C ARG A 69 -8.13 -2.13 15.43
N LYS A 70 -7.73 -2.84 16.47
CA LYS A 70 -8.64 -3.67 17.26
C LYS A 70 -9.47 -2.80 18.20
N VAL A 71 -10.74 -3.14 18.32
CA VAL A 71 -11.67 -2.54 19.25
C VAL A 71 -12.27 -3.65 20.12
N TRP A 72 -12.13 -3.50 21.42
CA TRP A 72 -12.69 -4.45 22.38
C TRP A 72 -13.97 -3.89 22.94
N ARG A 73 -15.04 -4.71 22.89
CA ARG A 73 -16.33 -4.34 23.45
C ARG A 73 -16.72 -5.29 24.56
N LYS A 74 -17.34 -4.73 25.60
CA LYS A 74 -17.92 -5.52 26.69
C LYS A 74 -18.94 -6.52 26.14
N GLY A 75 -18.80 -7.77 26.55
CA GLY A 75 -19.67 -8.86 26.09
C GLY A 75 -19.17 -9.59 24.86
N TYR A 76 -18.07 -9.15 24.23
CA TYR A 76 -17.47 -9.82 23.09
C TYR A 76 -16.16 -10.50 23.52
N SER A 77 -16.03 -11.78 23.18
CA SER A 77 -14.81 -12.55 23.48
C SER A 77 -13.69 -12.33 22.47
N ARG A 78 -13.98 -11.71 21.33
CA ARG A 78 -13.03 -11.47 20.24
C ARG A 78 -12.98 -10.00 19.87
N ALA A 79 -11.84 -9.58 19.33
CA ALA A 79 -11.65 -8.23 18.85
C ALA A 79 -12.57 -7.92 17.66
N LEU A 80 -13.06 -6.70 17.63
CA LEU A 80 -13.65 -6.08 16.47
C LEU A 80 -12.60 -5.21 15.81
N TYR A 81 -12.81 -4.83 14.56
CA TYR A 81 -11.86 -4.06 13.79
C TYR A 81 -12.50 -2.80 13.24
N ALA A 82 -11.75 -1.70 13.29
CA ALA A 82 -12.14 -0.41 12.73
C ALA A 82 -11.00 0.13 11.86
N ALA A 83 -11.34 0.85 10.81
CA ALA A 83 -10.35 1.49 9.96
C ALA A 83 -9.77 2.74 10.65
N ASN A 84 -8.48 2.96 10.42
CA ASN A 84 -7.88 4.27 10.62
C ASN A 84 -8.39 5.16 9.49
N GLU A 85 -9.05 6.27 9.85
CA GLU A 85 -9.72 7.13 8.87
C GLU A 85 -8.74 8.02 8.07
N ASN A 86 -7.50 8.13 8.51
CA ASN A 86 -6.49 8.93 7.80
C ASN A 86 -5.92 8.14 6.62
N ILE A 87 -6.76 7.89 5.62
CA ILE A 87 -6.43 7.10 4.43
C ILE A 87 -5.29 7.73 3.62
N GLU A 88 -5.27 9.06 3.54
CA GLU A 88 -4.25 9.79 2.80
C GLU A 88 -2.85 9.48 3.34
N GLU A 89 -2.66 9.62 4.65
CA GLU A 89 -1.37 9.32 5.28
C GLU A 89 -0.95 7.87 5.09
N ILE A 90 -1.88 6.92 5.24
CA ILE A 90 -1.61 5.49 5.06
C ILE A 90 -1.11 5.22 3.63
N ILE A 91 -1.81 5.73 2.62
CA ILE A 91 -1.46 5.52 1.21
C ILE A 91 -0.13 6.19 0.86
N LEU A 92 0.05 7.45 1.25
CA LEU A 92 1.28 8.18 0.96
C LEU A 92 2.50 7.56 1.64
N ASN A 93 2.38 7.14 2.89
CA ASN A 93 3.46 6.44 3.59
C ASN A 93 3.78 5.09 2.94
N LYS A 94 2.77 4.39 2.45
CA LYS A 94 2.96 3.11 1.77
C LYS A 94 3.71 3.28 0.45
N LEU A 95 3.36 4.30 -0.33
CA LEU A 95 4.05 4.66 -1.57
C LEU A 95 5.52 5.02 -1.30
N LYS A 96 5.77 5.89 -0.33
CA LYS A 96 7.11 6.31 0.06
C LYS A 96 7.98 5.11 0.44
N THR A 97 7.51 4.30 1.38
CA THR A 97 8.23 3.13 1.87
C THR A 97 8.52 2.13 0.74
N GLY A 98 7.55 1.91 -0.14
CA GLY A 98 7.71 1.02 -1.28
C GLY A 98 8.79 1.51 -2.25
N LEU A 99 8.80 2.78 -2.58
CA LEU A 99 9.78 3.37 -3.47
C LEU A 99 11.19 3.37 -2.84
N GLU A 100 11.31 3.76 -1.57
CA GLU A 100 12.58 3.74 -0.84
C GLU A 100 13.19 2.34 -0.83
N LYS A 101 12.39 1.33 -0.57
CA LYS A 101 12.82 -0.07 -0.56
C LYS A 101 13.33 -0.51 -1.93
N ARG A 102 12.61 -0.17 -3.00
CA ARG A 102 12.98 -0.55 -4.38
C ARG A 102 14.25 0.16 -4.84
N ILE A 103 14.42 1.42 -4.51
CA ILE A 103 15.63 2.19 -4.81
C ILE A 103 16.82 1.62 -4.04
N SER A 104 16.64 1.33 -2.76
CA SER A 104 17.67 0.71 -1.91
C SER A 104 18.17 -0.62 -2.48
N TYR A 105 17.29 -1.38 -3.11
CA TYR A 105 17.65 -2.62 -3.78
C TYR A 105 18.33 -2.38 -5.14
N ALA A 106 17.82 -1.45 -5.93
CA ALA A 106 18.31 -1.21 -7.29
C ALA A 106 19.69 -0.55 -7.34
N ARG A 107 19.95 0.38 -6.42
CA ARG A 107 21.19 1.18 -6.45
C ARG A 107 22.48 0.34 -6.38
N PRO A 108 22.62 -0.64 -5.47
CA PRO A 108 23.80 -1.51 -5.47
C PRO A 108 23.99 -2.29 -6.77
N LEU A 109 22.89 -2.75 -7.39
CA LEU A 109 22.95 -3.47 -8.66
C LEU A 109 23.46 -2.59 -9.80
N ILE A 110 23.04 -1.34 -9.84
CA ILE A 110 23.49 -0.36 -10.83
C ILE A 110 24.97 -0.07 -10.63
N ASN A 111 25.42 0.13 -9.41
CA ASN A 111 26.83 0.36 -9.08
C ASN A 111 27.70 -0.85 -9.47
N GLU A 112 27.22 -2.06 -9.24
CA GLU A 112 27.87 -3.29 -9.66
C GLU A 112 27.99 -3.37 -11.18
N ALA A 113 26.91 -3.06 -11.91
CA ALA A 113 26.91 -3.05 -13.36
C ALA A 113 27.93 -2.05 -13.92
N LYS A 114 28.10 -0.91 -13.29
CA LYS A 114 29.12 0.08 -13.66
C LYS A 114 30.53 -0.45 -13.51
N GLY A 115 30.81 -1.20 -12.45
CA GLY A 115 32.15 -1.63 -12.09
C GLY A 115 32.66 -2.84 -12.86
N LYS A 116 31.77 -3.72 -13.33
CA LYS A 116 32.14 -5.02 -13.91
C LYS A 116 32.46 -4.99 -15.39
N GLU A 117 32.01 -4.02 -16.16
CA GLU A 117 32.25 -3.97 -17.60
C GLU A 117 33.37 -2.99 -17.94
N LYS A 118 34.48 -3.53 -18.47
CA LYS A 118 35.65 -2.75 -18.88
C LYS A 118 35.52 -2.20 -20.29
N SER A 119 34.68 -2.76 -21.15
CA SER A 119 34.47 -2.29 -22.53
C SER A 119 32.98 -2.02 -22.74
N LYS A 120 32.48 -0.91 -22.21
CA LYS A 120 31.09 -0.49 -22.37
C LYS A 120 30.96 0.27 -23.67
N ASP A 121 30.01 -0.10 -24.52
CA ASP A 121 29.68 0.71 -25.67
C ASP A 121 28.91 1.96 -25.27
N ASP A 122 28.91 2.96 -26.14
CA ASP A 122 28.20 4.23 -25.89
C ASP A 122 26.71 4.05 -25.64
N ASN A 123 26.10 3.06 -26.28
CA ASN A 123 24.67 2.79 -26.14
C ASN A 123 24.33 2.29 -24.75
N PHE A 124 25.13 1.38 -24.21
CA PHE A 124 24.97 0.90 -22.84
C PHE A 124 25.13 2.05 -21.83
N LEU A 125 26.17 2.87 -21.98
CA LEU A 125 26.42 3.99 -21.08
C LEU A 125 25.31 5.03 -21.11
N LYS A 126 24.73 5.32 -22.28
CA LYS A 126 23.59 6.24 -22.41
C LYS A 126 22.35 5.70 -21.72
N LYS A 127 22.08 4.40 -21.84
CA LYS A 127 20.94 3.75 -21.16
C LYS A 127 21.11 3.76 -19.65
N LEU A 128 22.33 3.47 -19.19
CA LEU A 128 22.67 3.51 -17.78
C LEU A 128 22.46 4.92 -17.19
N ASP A 129 22.92 5.94 -17.89
CA ASP A 129 22.75 7.34 -17.49
C ASP A 129 21.26 7.71 -17.37
N ARG A 130 20.42 7.25 -18.29
CA ARG A 130 18.98 7.47 -18.24
C ARG A 130 18.34 6.84 -17.01
N ILE A 131 18.75 5.64 -16.66
CA ILE A 131 18.25 4.93 -15.46
C ILE A 131 18.67 5.70 -14.20
N GLU A 132 19.92 6.13 -14.12
CA GLU A 132 20.41 6.90 -12.97
C GLU A 132 19.67 8.24 -12.82
N LYS A 133 19.39 8.91 -13.92
CA LYS A 133 18.62 10.16 -13.91
C LYS A 133 17.18 9.92 -13.43
N LEU A 134 16.58 8.81 -13.84
CA LEU A 134 15.24 8.42 -13.36
C LEU A 134 15.25 8.21 -11.84
N ILE A 135 16.24 7.46 -11.35
CA ILE A 135 16.37 7.20 -9.90
C ILE A 135 16.57 8.52 -9.15
N SER A 136 17.39 9.41 -9.65
CA SER A 136 17.60 10.72 -9.02
C SER A 136 16.32 11.55 -8.95
N LYS A 137 15.48 11.49 -9.98
CA LYS A 137 14.17 12.16 -9.98
C LYS A 137 13.22 11.55 -8.95
N ILE A 138 13.22 10.23 -8.81
CA ILE A 138 12.41 9.55 -7.80
C ILE A 138 12.90 9.92 -6.40
N GLU A 139 14.21 9.95 -6.17
CA GLU A 139 14.79 10.37 -4.89
C GLU A 139 14.44 11.81 -4.54
N PHE A 140 14.48 12.71 -5.51
CA PHE A 140 14.04 14.09 -5.33
C PHE A 140 12.57 14.15 -4.90
N PHE A 141 11.71 13.36 -5.54
CA PHE A 141 10.30 13.24 -5.15
C PHE A 141 10.16 12.76 -3.71
N LEU A 142 10.91 11.74 -3.32
CA LEU A 142 10.88 11.21 -1.95
C LEU A 142 11.39 12.23 -0.92
N ASP A 143 12.43 12.97 -1.23
CA ASP A 143 12.99 14.01 -0.35
C ASP A 143 12.01 15.16 -0.12
N ASN A 144 11.11 15.40 -1.08
CA ASN A 144 10.07 16.43 -0.99
C ASN A 144 8.70 15.88 -0.57
N PHE A 145 8.68 14.65 -0.07
CA PHE A 145 7.44 13.94 0.25
C PHE A 145 6.61 14.66 1.32
N GLU A 146 7.23 15.22 2.33
CA GLU A 146 6.52 15.97 3.38
C GLU A 146 5.83 17.22 2.83
N THR A 147 6.43 17.88 1.85
CA THR A 147 5.81 18.99 1.15
C THR A 147 4.57 18.54 0.38
N ILE A 148 4.64 17.39 -0.27
CA ILE A 148 3.51 16.80 -1.00
C ILE A 148 2.38 16.46 -0.03
N LYS A 149 2.70 15.88 1.13
CA LYS A 149 1.71 15.56 2.18
C LYS A 149 0.99 16.80 2.71
N SER A 150 1.63 17.95 2.70
CA SER A 150 1.04 19.19 3.21
C SER A 150 0.12 19.89 2.21
N ILE A 151 0.05 19.41 0.97
CA ILE A 151 -0.87 19.93 -0.04
C ILE A 151 -2.29 19.45 0.29
N THR A 152 -3.17 20.37 0.55
CA THR A 152 -4.58 20.10 0.88
C THR A 152 -5.51 20.41 -0.30
#